data_c2aa8c0194bb63d3767e61cadc9ad05c
#
_entry.id   c2aa8c0194bb63d3767e61cadc9ad05c
#
_cell.length_a   1.000
_cell.length_b   1.000
_cell.length_c   1.000
_cell.angle_alpha   90.00
_cell.angle_beta   90.00
_cell.angle_gamma   90.00
#
_symmetry.space_group_name_H-M   'P 1'
#
loop_
_entity.id
_entity.type
_entity.pdbx_description
1 polymer ?
#
loop_
_entity_poly.entity_id
_entity_poly.type
_entity_poly.pdbx_seq_one_letter_code
_entity_poly.pdbx_strand_id
1 'polypeptide(L)'
;LFYTGNVRDENWVRHPYQIGALLDKDGHIQKLNKVLIEQPQDATDHFRDPQIFNYHGQFYAIVGEQNLDKKGYIKLYKAVDNDYTNWEEVGDLDFENDNTAYMMECPNLVFIDETPILLYCPQGLSKEIVPYDNIYPNMYKIGQSFDIKKATIIKPSPLQNLDYGFECYATQ
;
A
#
# COMPACT_ATOMS: atom_id res chain seq x y z
N LEU A 1 -15.31 4.54 1.54
CA LEU A 1 -14.24 4.06 2.43
C LEU A 1 -13.69 2.74 1.92
N PHE A 2 -12.38 2.56 2.00
CA PHE A 2 -11.69 1.34 1.60
C PHE A 2 -10.67 1.02 2.69
N TYR A 3 -10.71 -0.19 3.25
CA TYR A 3 -9.91 -0.51 4.43
C TYR A 3 -9.68 -2.01 4.57
N THR A 4 -8.73 -2.40 5.41
CA THR A 4 -8.43 -3.81 5.69
C THR A 4 -9.43 -4.37 6.70
N GLY A 5 -10.14 -5.42 6.29
CA GLY A 5 -10.82 -6.35 7.18
C GLY A 5 -9.81 -7.35 7.73
N ASN A 6 -9.93 -7.65 9.00
CA ASN A 6 -8.99 -8.55 9.68
C ASN A 6 -9.76 -9.45 10.63
N VAL A 7 -9.98 -10.69 10.22
CA VAL A 7 -10.65 -11.71 11.02
C VAL A 7 -9.63 -12.72 11.51
N ARG A 8 -9.81 -13.19 12.74
CA ARG A 8 -9.06 -14.35 13.24
C ARG A 8 -10.03 -15.52 13.40
N ASP A 9 -9.59 -16.66 12.95
CA ASP A 9 -10.32 -17.92 13.14
C ASP A 9 -10.15 -18.48 14.58
N GLU A 10 -10.72 -19.62 14.82
CA GLU A 10 -10.65 -20.33 16.12
C GLU A 10 -9.23 -20.73 16.53
N ASN A 11 -8.30 -20.82 15.57
CA ASN A 11 -6.89 -21.12 15.78
C ASN A 11 -6.02 -19.84 15.86
N TRP A 12 -6.65 -18.67 15.91
CA TRP A 12 -6.00 -17.35 15.89
C TRP A 12 -5.24 -17.04 14.60
N VAL A 13 -5.48 -17.79 13.52
CA VAL A 13 -4.94 -17.48 12.20
C VAL A 13 -5.64 -16.23 11.65
N ARG A 14 -4.85 -15.28 11.18
CA ARG A 14 -5.36 -14.04 10.59
C ARG A 14 -5.73 -14.26 9.13
N HIS A 15 -6.87 -13.73 8.74
CA HIS A 15 -7.37 -13.71 7.37
C HIS A 15 -7.61 -12.26 6.96
N PRO A 16 -6.60 -11.57 6.40
CA PRO A 16 -6.73 -10.20 5.95
C PRO A 16 -7.36 -10.15 4.54
N TYR A 17 -8.19 -9.15 4.32
CA TYR A 17 -8.78 -8.85 3.01
C TYR A 17 -9.16 -7.37 2.95
N GLN A 18 -9.28 -6.81 1.75
CA GLN A 18 -9.71 -5.44 1.61
C GLN A 18 -11.21 -5.37 1.41
N ILE A 19 -11.87 -4.50 2.15
CA ILE A 19 -13.32 -4.30 2.17
C ILE A 19 -13.64 -2.82 2.05
N GLY A 20 -14.91 -2.52 1.82
CA GLY A 20 -15.37 -1.15 1.62
C GLY A 20 -16.63 -0.82 2.39
N ALA A 21 -16.88 0.48 2.50
CA ALA A 21 -18.12 1.03 2.99
C ALA A 21 -18.48 2.31 2.22
N LEU A 22 -19.75 2.53 2.04
CA LEU A 22 -20.30 3.78 1.51
C LEU A 22 -20.45 4.75 2.67
N LEU A 23 -20.06 6.00 2.46
CA LEU A 23 -20.30 7.12 3.37
C LEU A 23 -21.19 8.12 2.65
N ASP A 24 -22.37 8.39 3.18
CA ASP A 24 -23.26 9.40 2.62
C ASP A 24 -22.90 10.83 3.10
N LYS A 25 -23.58 11.81 2.52
CA LYS A 25 -23.39 13.23 2.87
C LYS A 25 -23.80 13.59 4.31
N ASP A 26 -24.60 12.76 4.95
CA ASP A 26 -25.11 12.94 6.31
C ASP A 26 -24.26 12.18 7.34
N GLY A 27 -23.18 11.52 6.88
CA GLY A 27 -22.23 10.82 7.72
C GLY A 27 -22.60 9.37 8.06
N HIS A 28 -23.65 8.80 7.42
CA HIS A 28 -24.02 7.42 7.65
C HIS A 28 -23.07 6.49 6.88
N ILE A 29 -22.65 5.42 7.55
CA ILE A 29 -21.74 4.42 6.99
C ILE A 29 -22.52 3.13 6.73
N GLN A 30 -22.52 2.68 5.49
CA GLN A 30 -23.05 1.38 5.06
C GLN A 30 -21.90 0.48 4.59
N LYS A 31 -21.59 -0.56 5.35
CA LYS A 31 -20.58 -1.55 4.95
C LYS A 31 -21.03 -2.33 3.72
N LEU A 32 -20.13 -2.56 2.80
CA LEU A 32 -20.35 -3.48 1.69
C LEU A 32 -20.26 -4.91 2.22
N ASN A 33 -21.22 -5.77 1.82
CA ASN A 33 -21.24 -7.18 2.19
C ASN A 33 -20.44 -8.01 1.16
N LYS A 34 -19.24 -7.53 0.81
CA LYS A 34 -18.39 -8.13 -0.20
C LYS A 34 -16.94 -7.87 0.13
N VAL A 35 -16.10 -8.88 0.01
CA VAL A 35 -14.64 -8.70 -0.05
C VAL A 35 -14.31 -8.09 -1.42
N LEU A 36 -13.51 -7.03 -1.42
CA LEU A 36 -13.12 -6.30 -2.63
C LEU A 36 -11.82 -6.86 -3.20
N ILE A 37 -10.84 -7.13 -2.34
CA ILE A 37 -9.58 -7.77 -2.71
C ILE A 37 -9.27 -8.83 -1.66
N GLU A 38 -9.18 -10.08 -2.10
CA GLU A 38 -8.77 -11.21 -1.27
C GLU A 38 -7.26 -11.19 -1.00
N GLN A 39 -6.82 -11.83 0.09
CA GLN A 39 -5.41 -12.05 0.33
C GLN A 39 -4.80 -12.85 -0.83
N PRO A 40 -3.72 -12.36 -1.47
CA PRO A 40 -3.01 -13.10 -2.51
C PRO A 40 -2.46 -14.43 -1.99
N GLN A 41 -2.37 -15.45 -2.86
CA GLN A 41 -1.85 -16.76 -2.49
C GLN A 41 -0.34 -16.74 -2.21
N ASP A 42 0.37 -15.77 -2.75
CA ASP A 42 1.80 -15.52 -2.57
C ASP A 42 2.11 -14.57 -1.38
N ALA A 43 1.07 -14.09 -0.69
CA ALA A 43 1.19 -13.25 0.50
C ALA A 43 1.04 -14.04 1.80
N THR A 44 1.74 -13.58 2.85
CA THR A 44 1.46 -14.01 4.24
C THR A 44 0.22 -13.29 4.77
N ASP A 45 -0.11 -13.46 6.04
CA ASP A 45 -1.19 -12.72 6.72
C ASP A 45 -0.88 -11.22 6.96
N HIS A 46 0.27 -10.73 6.46
CA HIS A 46 0.59 -9.32 6.35
C HIS A 46 0.16 -8.78 4.98
N PHE A 47 -1.11 -8.42 4.87
CA PHE A 47 -1.73 -7.84 3.67
C PHE A 47 -2.72 -6.76 4.12
N ARG A 48 -2.32 -5.45 4.07
CA ARG A 48 -3.07 -4.37 4.70
C ARG A 48 -2.75 -2.99 4.16
N ASP A 49 -3.46 -2.00 4.70
CA ASP A 49 -3.26 -0.56 4.53
C ASP A 49 -3.47 -0.12 3.07
N PRO A 50 -4.69 -0.33 2.53
CA PRO A 50 -4.98 0.02 1.14
C PRO A 50 -5.12 1.53 0.97
N GLN A 51 -4.57 2.07 -0.11
CA GLN A 51 -4.86 3.41 -0.61
C GLN A 51 -5.49 3.31 -1.99
N ILE A 52 -6.60 4.02 -2.21
CA ILE A 52 -7.19 4.22 -3.55
C ILE A 52 -6.70 5.56 -4.12
N PHE A 53 -6.34 5.58 -5.40
CA PHE A 53 -5.99 6.79 -6.11
C PHE A 53 -6.57 6.79 -7.54
N ASN A 54 -6.74 7.99 -8.10
CA ASN A 54 -7.13 8.17 -9.50
C ASN A 54 -5.88 8.49 -10.32
N TYR A 55 -5.70 7.77 -11.42
CA TYR A 55 -4.63 8.06 -12.38
C TYR A 55 -5.22 8.10 -13.79
N HIS A 56 -5.19 9.28 -14.41
CA HIS A 56 -5.74 9.54 -15.74
C HIS A 56 -7.20 9.07 -15.92
N GLY A 57 -8.05 9.29 -14.90
CA GLY A 57 -9.48 8.95 -14.94
C GLY A 57 -9.80 7.50 -14.61
N GLN A 58 -8.81 6.66 -14.36
CA GLN A 58 -8.96 5.28 -13.90
C GLN A 58 -8.58 5.16 -12.42
N PHE A 59 -9.36 4.39 -11.65
CA PHE A 59 -9.07 4.12 -10.25
C PHE A 59 -8.18 2.90 -10.09
N TYR A 60 -7.22 3.06 -9.20
CA TYR A 60 -6.27 2.05 -8.77
C TYR A 60 -6.22 1.97 -7.25
N ALA A 61 -5.70 0.88 -6.73
CA ALA A 61 -5.38 0.72 -5.32
C ALA A 61 -3.97 0.14 -5.16
N ILE A 62 -3.26 0.59 -4.13
CA ILE A 62 -2.05 -0.07 -3.66
C ILE A 62 -2.30 -0.63 -2.27
N VAL A 63 -1.69 -1.78 -1.98
CA VAL A 63 -1.83 -2.47 -0.70
C VAL A 63 -0.46 -2.95 -0.25
N GLY A 64 -0.11 -2.73 1.01
CA GLY A 64 1.11 -3.27 1.60
C GLY A 64 1.00 -4.77 1.84
N GLU A 65 2.08 -5.48 1.54
CA GLU A 65 2.11 -6.94 1.63
C GLU A 65 3.46 -7.47 2.09
N GLN A 66 3.45 -8.67 2.64
CA GLN A 66 4.64 -9.50 2.84
C GLN A 66 4.48 -10.78 2.05
N ASN A 67 5.44 -11.10 1.19
CA ASN A 67 5.45 -12.36 0.45
C ASN A 67 5.83 -13.56 1.33
N LEU A 68 5.78 -14.78 0.76
CA LEU A 68 6.11 -16.02 1.48
C LEU A 68 7.59 -16.11 1.92
N ASP A 69 8.49 -15.37 1.26
CA ASP A 69 9.90 -15.24 1.66
C ASP A 69 10.11 -14.19 2.76
N LYS A 70 9.01 -13.67 3.32
CA LYS A 70 8.96 -12.63 4.37
C LYS A 70 9.65 -11.33 3.98
N LYS A 71 9.47 -10.94 2.73
CA LYS A 71 9.89 -9.66 2.17
C LYS A 71 8.69 -8.75 2.00
N GLY A 72 8.85 -7.46 2.33
CA GLY A 72 7.82 -6.44 2.14
C GLY A 72 7.69 -6.00 0.69
N TYR A 73 6.47 -5.95 0.20
CA TYR A 73 6.09 -5.50 -1.14
C TYR A 73 4.90 -4.54 -1.07
N ILE A 74 4.63 -3.90 -2.18
CA ILE A 74 3.42 -3.13 -2.41
C ILE A 74 2.78 -3.67 -3.69
N LYS A 75 1.53 -4.12 -3.59
CA LYS A 75 0.80 -4.67 -4.73
C LYS A 75 -0.15 -3.63 -5.32
N LEU A 76 -0.18 -3.54 -6.65
CA LEU A 76 -1.03 -2.63 -7.40
C LEU A 76 -2.24 -3.37 -7.96
N TYR A 77 -3.41 -2.79 -7.79
CA TYR A 77 -4.69 -3.26 -8.31
C TYR A 77 -5.36 -2.16 -9.15
N LYS A 78 -6.20 -2.59 -10.09
CA LYS A 78 -7.01 -1.71 -10.93
C LYS A 78 -8.49 -2.01 -10.74
N ALA A 79 -9.31 -0.99 -10.58
CA ALA A 79 -10.77 -1.14 -10.60
C ALA A 79 -11.25 -1.50 -12.01
N VAL A 80 -12.09 -2.55 -12.12
CA VAL A 80 -12.62 -3.03 -13.41
C VAL A 80 -14.08 -2.65 -13.64
N ASP A 81 -14.72 -2.05 -12.64
CA ASP A 81 -16.09 -1.53 -12.74
C ASP A 81 -16.21 -0.10 -12.20
N ASN A 82 -17.34 0.53 -12.50
CA ASN A 82 -17.62 1.91 -12.06
C ASN A 82 -18.08 2.00 -10.60
N ASP A 83 -18.40 0.87 -9.97
CA ASP A 83 -18.83 0.79 -8.56
C ASP A 83 -17.67 0.53 -7.62
N TYR A 84 -16.45 0.32 -8.19
CA TYR A 84 -15.21 0.04 -7.45
C TYR A 84 -15.31 -1.17 -6.53
N THR A 85 -16.13 -2.15 -6.91
CA THR A 85 -16.35 -3.37 -6.14
C THR A 85 -15.60 -4.58 -6.69
N ASN A 86 -15.05 -4.49 -7.91
CA ASN A 86 -14.23 -5.51 -8.52
C ASN A 86 -12.87 -4.94 -8.89
N TRP A 87 -11.83 -5.67 -8.51
CA TRP A 87 -10.45 -5.27 -8.68
C TRP A 87 -9.66 -6.40 -9.36
N GLU A 88 -8.78 -6.05 -10.26
CA GLU A 88 -7.82 -6.97 -10.86
C GLU A 88 -6.39 -6.59 -10.44
N GLU A 89 -5.58 -7.59 -10.19
CA GLU A 89 -4.17 -7.38 -9.89
C GLU A 89 -3.42 -6.94 -11.15
N VAL A 90 -2.63 -5.88 -11.03
CA VAL A 90 -1.71 -5.41 -12.07
C VAL A 90 -0.34 -6.04 -11.86
N GLY A 91 0.11 -6.13 -10.61
CA GLY A 91 1.38 -6.74 -10.21
C GLY A 91 2.01 -6.04 -9.01
N ASP A 92 3.22 -6.46 -8.68
CA ASP A 92 4.02 -5.82 -7.65
C ASP A 92 4.53 -4.47 -8.14
N LEU A 93 4.42 -3.45 -7.29
CA LEU A 93 4.95 -2.12 -7.59
C LEU A 93 6.48 -2.15 -7.55
N ASP A 94 7.10 -1.92 -8.70
CA ASP A 94 8.55 -1.75 -8.80
C ASP A 94 8.92 -0.29 -8.54
N PHE A 95 9.66 -0.07 -7.47
CA PHE A 95 10.19 1.23 -7.05
C PHE A 95 11.66 1.13 -6.62
N GLU A 96 12.37 0.12 -7.15
CA GLU A 96 13.75 -0.22 -6.75
C GLU A 96 13.82 -0.44 -5.22
N ASN A 97 12.97 -1.35 -4.71
CA ASN A 97 12.97 -1.75 -3.31
C ASN A 97 14.26 -2.48 -2.97
N ASP A 98 14.89 -2.16 -1.85
CA ASP A 98 16.10 -2.83 -1.37
C ASP A 98 15.85 -4.24 -0.81
N ASN A 99 14.58 -4.63 -0.62
CA ASN A 99 14.13 -5.93 -0.11
C ASN A 99 14.65 -6.29 1.30
N THR A 100 15.04 -5.32 2.12
CA THR A 100 15.47 -5.54 3.49
C THR A 100 14.32 -5.49 4.50
N ALA A 101 13.31 -4.66 4.24
CA ALA A 101 12.12 -4.58 5.07
C ALA A 101 11.25 -5.83 4.91
N TYR A 102 10.68 -6.30 6.02
CA TYR A 102 9.80 -7.46 6.01
C TYR A 102 8.33 -7.11 5.75
N MET A 103 7.96 -5.85 5.81
CA MET A 103 6.61 -5.35 5.51
C MET A 103 6.66 -3.90 5.05
N MET A 104 5.83 -3.56 4.05
CA MET A 104 5.60 -2.18 3.60
C MET A 104 4.24 -1.72 4.14
N GLU A 105 4.23 -0.96 5.24
CA GLU A 105 3.00 -0.45 5.84
C GLU A 105 2.61 0.90 5.25
N CYS A 106 1.30 1.16 5.28
CA CYS A 106 0.69 2.45 4.95
C CYS A 106 1.21 3.06 3.63
N PRO A 107 1.28 2.29 2.52
CA PRO A 107 1.77 2.84 1.27
C PRO A 107 0.80 3.89 0.73
N ASN A 108 1.34 5.01 0.27
CA ASN A 108 0.61 6.08 -0.40
C ASN A 108 1.34 6.49 -1.68
N LEU A 109 0.68 6.37 -2.82
CA LEU A 109 1.17 6.86 -4.10
C LEU A 109 0.38 8.11 -4.48
N VAL A 110 1.06 9.25 -4.48
CA VAL A 110 0.49 10.54 -4.84
C VAL A 110 1.22 11.13 -6.04
N PHE A 111 0.56 12.04 -6.74
CA PHE A 111 1.11 12.69 -7.93
C PHE A 111 1.06 14.20 -7.76
N ILE A 112 2.21 14.84 -7.94
CA ILE A 112 2.32 16.31 -8.00
C ILE A 112 2.86 16.66 -9.37
N ASP A 113 2.07 17.34 -10.18
CA ASP A 113 2.42 17.67 -11.59
C ASP A 113 2.93 16.44 -12.38
N GLU A 114 2.17 15.33 -12.32
CA GLU A 114 2.50 14.03 -12.92
C GLU A 114 3.71 13.30 -12.30
N THR A 115 4.40 13.91 -11.35
CA THR A 115 5.53 13.31 -10.65
C THR A 115 5.03 12.35 -9.58
N PRO A 116 5.33 11.04 -9.65
CA PRO A 116 4.94 10.08 -8.63
C PRO A 116 5.79 10.24 -7.37
N ILE A 117 5.13 10.25 -6.22
CA ILE A 117 5.75 10.23 -4.90
C ILE A 117 5.17 9.05 -4.14
N LEU A 118 6.00 8.10 -3.78
CA LEU A 118 5.62 6.95 -2.97
C LEU A 118 6.07 7.19 -1.53
N LEU A 119 5.10 7.21 -0.61
CA LEU A 119 5.32 7.25 0.83
C LEU A 119 4.99 5.88 1.42
N TYR A 120 5.76 5.40 2.38
CA TYR A 120 5.51 4.13 3.05
C TYR A 120 6.34 3.99 4.33
N CYS A 121 5.96 3.04 5.17
CA CYS A 121 6.64 2.72 6.42
C CYS A 121 7.26 1.31 6.33
N PRO A 122 8.55 1.19 5.93
CA PRO A 122 9.21 -0.10 5.80
C PRO A 122 9.58 -0.67 7.17
N GLN A 123 8.86 -1.71 7.64
CA GLN A 123 9.19 -2.38 8.88
C GLN A 123 10.44 -3.24 8.75
N GLY A 124 11.38 -3.08 9.67
CA GLY A 124 12.64 -3.82 9.67
C GLY A 124 13.68 -3.34 8.66
N LEU A 125 13.49 -2.12 8.10
CA LEU A 125 14.54 -1.47 7.29
C LEU A 125 15.84 -1.37 8.10
N SER A 126 16.97 -1.72 7.47
CA SER A 126 18.28 -1.53 8.11
C SER A 126 18.63 -0.06 8.22
N LYS A 127 19.07 0.37 9.41
CA LYS A 127 19.57 1.72 9.65
C LYS A 127 20.89 2.05 8.90
N GLU A 128 21.54 1.03 8.32
CA GLU A 128 22.68 1.19 7.45
C GLU A 128 22.31 1.71 6.05
N ILE A 129 21.06 1.47 5.61
CA ILE A 129 20.55 1.98 4.32
C ILE A 129 20.23 3.45 4.42
N VAL A 130 19.39 3.80 5.40
CA VAL A 130 19.05 5.18 5.75
C VAL A 130 18.95 5.25 7.28
N PRO A 131 19.68 6.15 7.95
CA PRO A 131 19.56 6.30 9.40
C PRO A 131 18.20 6.91 9.76
N TYR A 132 17.58 6.41 10.85
CA TYR A 132 16.34 6.90 11.41
C TYR A 132 16.30 6.63 12.92
N ASP A 133 15.53 7.41 13.68
CA ASP A 133 15.42 7.28 15.14
C ASP A 133 14.16 6.54 15.59
N ASN A 134 13.11 6.48 14.77
CA ASN A 134 11.88 5.77 15.04
C ASN A 134 12.10 4.25 15.19
N ILE A 135 11.12 3.56 15.78
CA ILE A 135 11.08 2.08 15.78
C ILE A 135 10.93 1.59 14.33
N TYR A 136 10.02 2.18 13.57
CA TYR A 136 9.88 2.03 12.11
C TYR A 136 9.84 3.39 11.46
N PRO A 137 10.55 3.57 10.35
CA PRO A 137 10.66 4.89 9.73
C PRO A 137 9.47 5.21 8.82
N ASN A 138 9.29 6.49 8.57
CA ASN A 138 8.42 7.06 7.55
C ASN A 138 9.28 7.49 6.37
N MET A 139 9.13 6.85 5.24
CA MET A 139 10.02 6.99 4.09
C MET A 139 9.28 7.45 2.83
N TYR A 140 10.04 8.02 1.89
CA TYR A 140 9.51 8.34 0.57
C TYR A 140 10.55 8.16 -0.54
N LYS A 141 10.04 7.98 -1.77
CA LYS A 141 10.78 8.03 -3.03
C LYS A 141 10.02 8.91 -4.03
N ILE A 142 10.76 9.66 -4.84
CA ILE A 142 10.20 10.48 -5.92
C ILE A 142 10.65 9.86 -7.24
N GLY A 143 9.71 9.53 -8.11
CA GLY A 143 10.00 9.02 -9.44
C GLY A 143 10.05 10.11 -10.51
N GLN A 144 10.70 9.82 -11.63
CA GLN A 144 10.65 10.68 -12.82
C GLN A 144 9.26 10.60 -13.49
N SER A 145 8.67 9.41 -13.53
CA SER A 145 7.35 9.13 -14.10
C SER A 145 6.82 7.79 -13.60
N PHE A 146 5.58 7.46 -13.96
CA PHE A 146 4.95 6.21 -13.57
C PHE A 146 4.46 5.42 -14.80
N ASP A 147 4.93 4.19 -14.96
CA ASP A 147 4.41 3.24 -15.97
C ASP A 147 3.35 2.36 -15.28
N ILE A 148 2.09 2.74 -15.39
CA ILE A 148 0.97 2.03 -14.76
C ILE A 148 0.79 0.60 -15.29
N LYS A 149 1.15 0.33 -16.54
CA LYS A 149 1.00 -0.99 -17.15
C LYS A 149 2.02 -2.00 -16.63
N LYS A 150 3.17 -1.51 -16.23
CA LYS A 150 4.26 -2.30 -15.65
C LYS A 150 4.31 -2.21 -14.13
N ALA A 151 3.40 -1.47 -13.52
CA ALA A 151 3.44 -1.17 -12.10
C ALA A 151 4.81 -0.62 -11.65
N THR A 152 5.42 0.31 -12.42
CA THR A 152 6.81 0.73 -12.20
C THR A 152 6.92 2.23 -12.02
N ILE A 153 7.58 2.66 -10.94
CA ILE A 153 8.06 4.04 -10.76
C ILE A 153 9.40 4.15 -11.49
N ILE A 154 9.43 4.96 -12.55
CA ILE A 154 10.60 5.10 -13.41
C ILE A 154 11.64 6.00 -12.74
N LYS A 155 12.88 5.51 -12.63
CA LYS A 155 14.02 6.22 -12.02
C LYS A 155 13.65 6.83 -10.66
N PRO A 156 13.28 6.02 -9.68
CA PRO A 156 12.99 6.52 -8.35
C PRO A 156 14.25 7.15 -7.71
N SER A 157 14.05 8.17 -6.90
CA SER A 157 15.12 8.75 -6.09
C SER A 157 15.67 7.71 -5.10
N PRO A 158 16.86 7.93 -4.53
CA PRO A 158 17.26 7.21 -3.33
C PRO A 158 16.18 7.33 -2.25
N LEU A 159 16.10 6.32 -1.38
CA LEU A 159 15.20 6.32 -0.23
C LEU A 159 15.53 7.47 0.72
N GLN A 160 14.52 8.19 1.20
CA GLN A 160 14.67 9.35 2.06
C GLN A 160 13.69 9.29 3.24
N ASN A 161 14.12 9.80 4.40
CA ASN A 161 13.22 10.03 5.52
C ASN A 161 12.22 11.13 5.18
N LEU A 162 10.94 10.89 5.42
CA LEU A 162 9.91 11.92 5.34
C LEU A 162 10.01 12.85 6.57
N ASP A 163 10.35 12.27 7.72
CA ASP A 163 10.45 12.94 9.00
C ASP A 163 11.60 12.35 9.82
N TYR A 164 12.30 13.19 10.56
CA TYR A 164 13.40 12.80 11.46
C TYR A 164 12.97 12.73 12.94
N GLY A 165 11.73 13.12 13.23
CA GLY A 165 11.14 12.97 14.55
C GLY A 165 10.71 11.51 14.84
N PHE A 166 10.29 11.27 16.08
CA PHE A 166 9.80 9.94 16.49
C PHE A 166 8.28 9.87 16.61
N GLU A 167 7.57 10.95 16.35
CA GLU A 167 6.11 11.06 16.51
C GLU A 167 5.34 10.90 15.20
N CYS A 168 6.01 11.03 14.05
CA CYS A 168 5.38 10.90 12.74
C CYS A 168 5.46 9.45 12.27
N TYR A 169 4.31 8.83 12.06
CA TYR A 169 4.18 7.47 11.51
C TYR A 169 2.90 7.34 10.69
N ALA A 170 2.93 6.48 9.66
CA ALA A 170 1.77 6.17 8.83
C ALA A 170 1.15 7.42 8.19
N THR A 171 1.97 8.31 7.63
CA THR A 171 1.53 9.53 6.95
C THR A 171 0.67 9.18 5.74
N GLN A 172 -0.50 9.84 5.62
CA GLN A 172 -1.47 9.69 4.53
C GLN A 172 -1.84 11.06 3.96
#